data_da6d9382db1d75c365b20d025dc3d6e9
#
_entry.id   da6d9382db1d75c365b20d025dc3d6e9
#
_cell.length_a   1.000
_cell.length_b   1.000
_cell.length_c   1.000
_cell.angle_alpha   90.00
_cell.angle_beta   90.00
_cell.angle_gamma   90.00
#
_symmetry.space_group_name_H-M   'P 1'
#
loop_
_entity.id
_entity.type
_entity.pdbx_description
1 polymer ?
#
loop_
_entity_poly.entity_id
_entity_poly.type
_entity_poly.pdbx_seq_one_letter_code
_entity_poly.pdbx_strand_id
1 'polypeptide(L)'
;MIKWVKFFQRGFSMPTLKSELDMNKKLDEVINKNSKLHFIAIGGIGVSAVAKIFLQAGYHVSGSDIKENKNTVMLKELGAEIFIGHKPQNVQSTDIIIASSAIHPDNPEIIEAKKLNIPIFH
;
A
#
# COMPACT_ATOMS: atom_id res chain seq x y z
N MET A 1 -8.88 6.07 12.69
CA MET A 1 -9.87 5.01 12.66
C MET A 1 -9.61 4.07 11.52
N ILE A 2 -9.68 2.82 11.75
CA ILE A 2 -9.18 1.82 10.81
C ILE A 2 -10.21 0.78 10.42
N LYS A 3 -11.42 1.23 10.13
CA LYS A 3 -12.49 0.37 9.62
C LYS A 3 -12.10 -0.35 8.35
N TRP A 4 -11.23 0.25 7.55
CA TRP A 4 -10.74 -0.34 6.32
C TRP A 4 -9.91 -1.61 6.59
N VAL A 5 -9.25 -1.70 7.75
CA VAL A 5 -8.50 -2.89 8.10
C VAL A 5 -9.44 -4.09 8.22
N LYS A 6 -10.57 -3.91 8.90
CA LYS A 6 -11.58 -4.96 9.01
C LYS A 6 -12.13 -5.34 7.64
N PHE A 7 -12.40 -4.35 6.80
CA PHE A 7 -12.89 -4.59 5.46
C PHE A 7 -11.89 -5.43 4.65
N PHE A 8 -10.61 -5.03 4.69
CA PHE A 8 -9.55 -5.72 3.99
C PHE A 8 -9.43 -7.18 4.45
N GLN A 9 -9.44 -7.40 5.74
CA GLN A 9 -9.27 -8.73 6.31
C GLN A 9 -10.46 -9.64 6.06
N ARG A 10 -11.65 -9.09 5.99
CA ARG A 10 -12.84 -9.85 5.62
C ARG A 10 -12.77 -10.41 4.21
N GLY A 11 -12.13 -9.70 3.32
CA GLY A 11 -11.99 -10.12 1.93
C GLY A 11 -10.91 -11.15 1.71
N PHE A 12 -10.06 -11.41 2.69
CA PHE A 12 -8.88 -12.25 2.52
C PHE A 12 -8.84 -13.38 3.53
N SER A 13 -8.24 -13.19 4.66
CA SER A 13 -8.20 -14.21 5.69
C SER A 13 -8.64 -13.59 7.00
N MET A 14 -9.06 -14.43 7.93
CA MET A 14 -9.53 -13.96 9.23
C MET A 14 -8.41 -14.10 10.26
N PRO A 15 -7.62 -13.06 10.49
CA PRO A 15 -6.63 -13.09 11.55
C PRO A 15 -7.34 -13.09 12.90
N THR A 16 -6.60 -13.41 13.95
CA THR A 16 -7.13 -13.32 15.30
C THR A 16 -7.46 -11.86 15.63
N LEU A 17 -8.36 -11.66 16.57
CA LEU A 17 -8.71 -10.31 17.04
C LEU A 17 -7.46 -9.57 17.51
N LYS A 18 -6.54 -10.28 18.18
CA LYS A 18 -5.29 -9.68 18.64
C LYS A 18 -4.45 -9.17 17.49
N SER A 19 -4.30 -9.97 16.41
CA SER A 19 -3.55 -9.55 15.22
C SER A 19 -4.16 -8.31 14.59
N GLU A 20 -5.49 -8.27 14.52
CA GLU A 20 -6.21 -7.13 13.97
C GLU A 20 -5.96 -5.87 14.81
N LEU A 21 -6.05 -5.99 16.14
CA LEU A 21 -5.82 -4.87 17.05
C LEU A 21 -4.38 -4.39 16.98
N ASP A 22 -3.42 -5.31 16.92
CA ASP A 22 -2.00 -4.96 16.82
C ASP A 22 -1.70 -4.21 15.51
N MET A 23 -2.26 -4.69 14.40
CA MET A 23 -2.09 -4.02 13.12
C MET A 23 -2.73 -2.63 13.13
N ASN A 24 -3.93 -2.53 13.67
CA ASN A 24 -4.64 -1.26 13.79
C ASN A 24 -3.82 -0.25 14.58
N LYS A 25 -3.27 -0.68 15.71
CA LYS A 25 -2.46 0.18 16.57
C LYS A 25 -1.22 0.67 15.83
N LYS A 26 -0.52 -0.22 15.12
CA LYS A 26 0.67 0.17 14.35
C LYS A 26 0.32 1.17 13.27
N LEU A 27 -0.78 0.95 12.55
CA LEU A 27 -1.20 1.86 11.50
C LEU A 27 -1.59 3.23 12.05
N ASP A 28 -2.28 3.27 13.19
CA ASP A 28 -2.64 4.53 13.83
C ASP A 28 -1.42 5.33 14.25
N GLU A 29 -0.33 4.66 14.62
CA GLU A 29 0.90 5.32 15.03
C GLU A 29 1.65 5.96 13.87
N VAL A 30 1.56 5.39 12.66
CA VAL A 30 2.38 5.80 11.52
C VAL A 30 1.61 6.48 10.40
N ILE A 31 0.28 6.32 10.36
CA ILE A 31 -0.54 6.88 9.28
C ILE A 31 -1.30 8.11 9.77
N ASN A 32 -1.19 9.20 9.02
CA ASN A 32 -2.06 10.34 9.13
C ASN A 32 -2.39 10.81 7.70
N LYS A 33 -3.31 11.76 7.55
CA LYS A 33 -3.76 12.18 6.22
C LYS A 33 -2.66 12.82 5.37
N ASN A 34 -1.58 13.27 5.98
CA ASN A 34 -0.45 13.82 5.25
C ASN A 34 0.56 12.75 4.87
N SER A 35 0.41 11.53 5.35
CA SER A 35 1.31 10.44 5.02
C SER A 35 1.18 10.07 3.54
N LYS A 36 2.31 9.76 2.94
CA LYS A 36 2.37 9.28 1.56
C LYS A 36 2.50 7.78 1.58
N LEU A 37 1.49 7.11 1.05
CA LEU A 37 1.40 5.66 1.00
C LEU A 37 1.77 5.16 -0.38
N HIS A 38 2.67 4.18 -0.45
CA HIS A 38 3.06 3.59 -1.72
C HIS A 38 2.73 2.10 -1.72
N PHE A 39 2.01 1.67 -2.74
CA PHE A 39 1.55 0.28 -2.89
C PHE A 39 2.37 -0.41 -3.97
N ILE A 40 3.06 -1.48 -3.63
CA ILE A 40 3.81 -2.28 -4.62
C ILE A 40 2.86 -3.30 -5.23
N ALA A 41 2.87 -3.41 -6.57
CA ALA A 41 1.94 -4.22 -7.35
C ALA A 41 0.50 -3.72 -7.18
N ILE A 42 0.32 -2.43 -7.32
CA ILE A 42 -0.93 -1.73 -7.04
C ILE A 42 -2.09 -2.17 -7.94
N GLY A 43 -1.79 -2.73 -9.11
CA GLY A 43 -2.82 -3.24 -10.02
C GLY A 43 -3.42 -4.58 -9.63
N GLY A 44 -2.89 -5.22 -8.60
CA GLY A 44 -3.44 -6.49 -8.10
C GLY A 44 -4.84 -6.30 -7.54
N ILE A 45 -5.64 -7.36 -7.56
CA ILE A 45 -7.05 -7.32 -7.15
C ILE A 45 -7.18 -6.84 -5.71
N GLY A 46 -6.48 -7.47 -4.78
CA GLY A 46 -6.56 -7.10 -3.37
C GLY A 46 -5.92 -5.75 -3.08
N VAL A 47 -4.74 -5.52 -3.62
CA VAL A 47 -3.99 -4.30 -3.37
C VAL A 47 -4.72 -3.08 -3.92
N SER A 48 -5.28 -3.18 -5.13
CA SER A 48 -6.01 -2.07 -5.73
C SER A 48 -7.27 -1.70 -4.94
N ALA A 49 -7.93 -2.69 -4.36
CA ALA A 49 -9.11 -2.43 -3.52
C ALA A 49 -8.74 -1.61 -2.28
N VAL A 50 -7.65 -1.96 -1.62
CA VAL A 50 -7.17 -1.24 -0.45
C VAL A 50 -6.70 0.16 -0.82
N ALA A 51 -5.96 0.29 -1.92
CA ALA A 51 -5.49 1.60 -2.40
C ALA A 51 -6.67 2.52 -2.68
N LYS A 52 -7.74 2.00 -3.28
CA LYS A 52 -8.94 2.78 -3.55
C LYS A 52 -9.56 3.31 -2.27
N ILE A 53 -9.62 2.48 -1.23
CA ILE A 53 -10.18 2.91 0.06
C ILE A 53 -9.38 4.08 0.63
N PHE A 54 -8.05 4.01 0.59
CA PHE A 54 -7.21 5.10 1.08
C PHE A 54 -7.38 6.37 0.24
N LEU A 55 -7.46 6.23 -1.07
CA LEU A 55 -7.70 7.39 -1.94
C LEU A 55 -9.03 8.08 -1.60
N GLN A 56 -10.08 7.30 -1.44
CA GLN A 56 -11.40 7.83 -1.14
C GLN A 56 -11.47 8.44 0.25
N ALA A 57 -10.59 8.01 1.14
CA ALA A 57 -10.48 8.59 2.48
C ALA A 57 -9.60 9.85 2.51
N GLY A 58 -9.02 10.26 1.39
CA GLY A 58 -8.27 11.50 1.29
C GLY A 58 -6.76 11.37 1.50
N TYR A 59 -6.23 10.16 1.52
CA TYR A 59 -4.79 9.94 1.67
C TYR A 59 -4.05 10.14 0.34
N HIS A 60 -2.77 10.48 0.43
CA HIS A 60 -1.88 10.52 -0.72
C HIS A 60 -1.42 9.12 -1.06
N VAL A 61 -1.77 8.65 -2.25
CA VAL A 61 -1.46 7.28 -2.67
C VAL A 61 -0.64 7.29 -3.93
N SER A 62 0.43 6.52 -3.93
CA SER A 62 1.16 6.18 -5.14
C SER A 62 1.27 4.66 -5.21
N GLY A 63 1.70 4.15 -6.33
CA GLY A 63 1.94 2.73 -6.47
C GLY A 63 2.65 2.39 -7.75
N SER A 64 3.17 1.18 -7.79
CA SER A 64 3.89 0.67 -8.95
C SER A 64 3.34 -0.69 -9.36
N ASP A 65 3.48 -0.99 -10.65
CA ASP A 65 3.20 -2.31 -11.18
C ASP A 65 4.06 -2.55 -12.41
N ILE A 66 4.16 -3.81 -12.81
CA ILE A 66 4.94 -4.19 -13.98
C ILE A 66 4.27 -3.69 -15.26
N LYS A 67 2.94 -3.75 -15.30
CA LYS A 67 2.14 -3.38 -16.47
C LYS A 67 0.94 -2.57 -16.06
N GLU A 68 0.50 -1.71 -16.97
CA GLU A 68 -0.77 -1.03 -16.82
C GLU A 68 -1.91 -2.03 -16.98
N ASN A 69 -2.95 -1.89 -16.17
CA ASN A 69 -4.18 -2.66 -16.30
C ASN A 69 -5.37 -1.79 -15.91
N LYS A 70 -6.58 -2.37 -15.95
CA LYS A 70 -7.78 -1.59 -15.64
C LYS A 70 -7.77 -1.03 -14.21
N ASN A 71 -7.16 -1.73 -13.27
CA ASN A 71 -7.08 -1.28 -11.87
C ASN A 71 -6.11 -0.10 -11.74
N THR A 72 -4.95 -0.14 -12.38
CA THR A 72 -4.02 0.99 -12.35
C THR A 72 -4.61 2.22 -13.01
N VAL A 73 -5.33 2.04 -14.11
CA VAL A 73 -6.01 3.15 -14.80
C VAL A 73 -7.08 3.78 -13.91
N MET A 74 -7.90 2.95 -13.28
CA MET A 74 -8.95 3.41 -12.37
C MET A 74 -8.37 4.20 -11.21
N LEU A 75 -7.30 3.69 -10.59
CA LEU A 75 -6.66 4.35 -9.45
C LEU A 75 -6.04 5.68 -9.87
N LYS A 76 -5.43 5.73 -11.04
CA LYS A 76 -4.88 6.97 -11.57
C LYS A 76 -5.96 8.01 -11.77
N GLU A 77 -7.11 7.61 -12.30
CA GLU A 77 -8.25 8.50 -12.48
C GLU A 77 -8.80 9.03 -11.15
N LEU A 78 -8.67 8.24 -10.09
CA LEU A 78 -9.06 8.62 -8.74
C LEU A 78 -8.03 9.50 -8.03
N GLY A 79 -6.87 9.72 -8.63
CA GLY A 79 -5.86 10.61 -8.08
C GLY A 79 -4.58 9.94 -7.59
N ALA A 80 -4.42 8.64 -7.78
CA ALA A 80 -3.17 7.97 -7.41
C ALA A 80 -2.07 8.29 -8.42
N GLU A 81 -0.84 8.37 -7.92
CA GLU A 81 0.33 8.47 -8.78
C GLU A 81 0.80 7.05 -9.12
N ILE A 82 0.72 6.67 -10.38
CA ILE A 82 1.02 5.32 -10.84
C ILE A 82 2.33 5.29 -11.60
N PHE A 83 3.23 4.40 -11.20
CA PHE A 83 4.50 4.14 -11.88
C PHE A 83 4.45 2.77 -12.54
N ILE A 84 4.80 2.70 -13.79
CA ILE A 84 4.96 1.42 -14.47
C ILE A 84 6.44 1.06 -14.41
N GLY A 85 6.72 -0.08 -13.81
CA GLY A 85 8.07 -0.54 -13.49
C GLY A 85 8.42 -0.27 -12.03
N HIS A 86 9.02 -1.25 -11.39
CA HIS A 86 9.48 -1.12 -10.00
C HIS A 86 10.87 -0.49 -10.01
N LYS A 87 11.01 0.67 -9.41
CA LYS A 87 12.28 1.42 -9.37
C LYS A 87 12.50 2.02 -8.00
N PRO A 88 13.75 2.10 -7.54
CA PRO A 88 14.05 2.71 -6.23
C PRO A 88 13.48 4.13 -6.08
N GLN A 89 13.50 4.91 -7.15
CA GLN A 89 13.03 6.29 -7.14
C GLN A 89 11.56 6.40 -6.76
N ASN A 90 10.78 5.36 -7.01
CA ASN A 90 9.35 5.39 -6.77
C ASN A 90 8.99 5.53 -5.30
N VAL A 91 9.90 5.18 -4.39
CA VAL A 91 9.62 5.16 -2.95
C VAL A 91 10.36 6.25 -2.16
N GLN A 92 11.14 7.09 -2.81
CA GLN A 92 12.02 8.03 -2.11
C GLN A 92 11.29 9.09 -1.29
N SER A 93 10.10 9.47 -1.66
CA SER A 93 9.32 10.46 -0.91
C SER A 93 8.14 9.84 -0.15
N THR A 94 8.22 8.55 0.11
CA THR A 94 7.13 7.76 0.69
C THR A 94 7.32 7.60 2.19
N ASP A 95 6.23 7.64 2.93
CA ASP A 95 6.26 7.44 4.38
C ASP A 95 6.00 5.98 4.77
N ILE A 96 5.21 5.28 3.98
CA ILE A 96 4.82 3.89 4.27
C ILE A 96 4.71 3.11 2.97
N ILE A 97 5.21 1.88 3.00
CA ILE A 97 5.05 0.94 1.88
C ILE A 97 4.02 -0.11 2.28
N ILE A 98 3.13 -0.41 1.37
CA ILE A 98 2.19 -1.52 1.53
C ILE A 98 2.45 -2.51 0.40
N ALA A 99 2.76 -3.74 0.76
CA ALA A 99 3.12 -4.77 -0.19
C ALA A 99 2.54 -6.10 0.24
N SER A 100 2.12 -6.90 -0.72
CA SER A 100 1.72 -8.27 -0.48
C SER A 100 2.94 -9.10 -0.06
N SER A 101 2.72 -10.15 0.73
CA SER A 101 3.80 -11.09 1.08
C SER A 101 4.36 -11.81 -0.14
N ALA A 102 3.66 -11.77 -1.28
CA ALA A 102 4.12 -12.35 -2.54
C ALA A 102 5.20 -11.51 -3.23
N ILE A 103 5.42 -10.27 -2.79
CA ILE A 103 6.46 -9.43 -3.37
C ILE A 103 7.83 -9.96 -2.96
N HIS A 104 8.69 -10.18 -3.95
CA HIS A 104 10.01 -10.75 -3.70
C HIS A 104 10.88 -9.77 -2.91
N PRO A 105 11.69 -10.25 -1.94
CA PRO A 105 12.58 -9.38 -1.19
C PRO A 105 13.61 -8.63 -2.02
N ASP A 106 13.89 -9.11 -3.23
CA ASP A 106 14.82 -8.45 -4.17
C ASP A 106 14.15 -7.34 -4.99
N ASN A 107 12.87 -7.09 -4.81
CA ASN A 107 12.21 -6.00 -5.51
C ASN A 107 12.94 -4.69 -5.21
N PRO A 108 13.30 -3.91 -6.24
CA PRO A 108 14.09 -2.68 -6.04
C PRO A 108 13.43 -1.70 -5.06
N GLU A 109 12.11 -1.65 -5.02
CA GLU A 109 11.40 -0.75 -4.12
C GLU A 109 11.45 -1.25 -2.68
N ILE A 110 11.44 -2.57 -2.47
CA ILE A 110 11.61 -3.13 -1.14
C ILE A 110 13.03 -2.86 -0.62
N ILE A 111 14.04 -3.06 -1.46
CA ILE A 111 15.44 -2.81 -1.09
C ILE A 111 15.61 -1.35 -0.71
N GLU A 112 15.11 -0.44 -1.52
CA GLU A 112 15.25 0.99 -1.24
C GLU A 112 14.49 1.41 0.02
N ALA A 113 13.29 0.86 0.22
CA ALA A 113 12.51 1.15 1.42
C ALA A 113 13.26 0.74 2.69
N LYS A 114 13.89 -0.44 2.68
CA LYS A 114 14.69 -0.89 3.83
C LYS A 114 15.89 0.00 4.05
N LYS A 115 16.56 0.41 2.97
CA LYS A 115 17.71 1.31 3.05
C LYS A 115 17.33 2.66 3.65
N LEU A 116 16.15 3.16 3.34
CA LEU A 116 15.65 4.44 3.83
C LEU A 116 14.88 4.31 5.16
N ASN A 117 14.79 3.11 5.72
CA ASN A 117 14.04 2.82 6.95
C ASN A 117 12.56 3.19 6.83
N ILE A 118 11.98 3.00 5.66
CA ILE A 118 10.56 3.21 5.46
C ILE A 118 9.80 1.96 5.94
N PRO A 119 8.79 2.11 6.81
CA PRO A 119 8.00 0.96 7.27
C PRO A 119 7.32 0.25 6.11
N ILE A 120 7.34 -1.09 6.15
CA ILE A 120 6.70 -1.93 5.14
C ILE A 120 5.66 -2.79 5.83
N PHE A 121 4.41 -2.68 5.38
CA PHE A 121 3.31 -3.50 5.86
C PHE A 121 2.90 -4.49 4.79
N HIS A 122 2.69 -5.73 5.20
CA HIS A 122 2.29 -6.81 4.29
C HIS A 122 0.82 -7.15 4.43
#